data_7df5cd2d285ca5a1fd10375fba0a20e0
#
_entry.id   7df5cd2d285ca5a1fd10375fba0a20e0
#
_cell.length_a   1.000
_cell.length_b   1.000
_cell.length_c   1.000
_cell.angle_alpha   90.00
_cell.angle_beta   90.00
_cell.angle_gamma   90.00
#
_symmetry.space_group_name_H-M   'P 1'
#
loop_
_entity.id
_entity.type
_entity.pdbx_description
1 polymer ?
#
loop_
_entity_poly.entity_id
_entity_poly.type
_entity_poly.pdbx_seq_one_letter_code
_entity_poly.pdbx_strand_id
1 'polypeptide(L)'
;MAVDEALLKSASDNGQITLRLYEWAEPTLSLGYFQKSADRALHSASLDCAMVRRSSGGGAILHDRELTYSLSLPGTNRWSSKQNDLYGTVHKSLVDFLDKSGVAANQFAFPQASLEAGEEADFSRSAAGNRDRFLCFERRTSGDIVLGEFKIGGSAQRRLSGATLQHGSLLMNRSEWAPELPGITDLVDIDIAKSEFMDGIISSLAAGLSFSLKTTSLSDEQKNNAEIIFNEKYGNTVWTCKR
;
A
#
# COMPACT_ATOMS: atom_id res chain seq x y z
N MET A 1 -5.18 -7.92 -5.79
CA MET A 1 -3.92 -8.71 -5.59
C MET A 1 -3.57 -9.60 -6.78
N ALA A 2 -4.47 -10.47 -7.26
CA ALA A 2 -4.19 -11.29 -8.44
C ALA A 2 -3.89 -10.43 -9.67
N VAL A 3 -4.67 -9.39 -9.91
CA VAL A 3 -4.41 -8.40 -10.97
C VAL A 3 -3.05 -7.73 -10.81
N ASP A 4 -2.67 -7.32 -9.59
CA ASP A 4 -1.37 -6.66 -9.36
C ASP A 4 -0.19 -7.62 -9.64
N GLU A 5 -0.34 -8.91 -9.31
CA GLU A 5 0.68 -9.92 -9.62
C GLU A 5 0.71 -10.24 -11.12
N ALA A 6 -0.43 -10.26 -11.81
CA ALA A 6 -0.47 -10.40 -13.27
C ALA A 6 0.19 -9.21 -13.99
N LEU A 7 -0.04 -7.99 -13.50
CA LEU A 7 0.63 -6.79 -14.02
C LEU A 7 2.12 -6.77 -13.73
N LEU A 8 2.54 -7.27 -12.55
CA LEU A 8 3.96 -7.44 -12.23
C LEU A 8 4.63 -8.44 -13.18
N LYS A 9 3.93 -9.54 -13.53
CA LYS A 9 4.39 -10.51 -14.53
C LYS A 9 4.50 -9.86 -15.92
N SER A 10 3.47 -9.10 -16.34
CA SER A 10 3.54 -8.34 -17.61
C SER A 10 4.71 -7.35 -17.62
N ALA A 11 5.02 -6.71 -16.50
CA ALA A 11 6.17 -5.82 -16.39
C ALA A 11 7.49 -6.59 -16.59
N SER A 12 7.60 -7.81 -16.02
CA SER A 12 8.77 -8.68 -16.23
C SER A 12 8.92 -9.15 -17.68
N ASP A 13 7.83 -9.60 -18.28
CA ASP A 13 7.86 -10.31 -19.55
C ASP A 13 7.89 -9.35 -20.75
N ASN A 14 7.14 -8.24 -20.68
CA ASN A 14 6.92 -7.33 -21.79
C ASN A 14 7.49 -5.92 -21.56
N GLY A 15 8.11 -5.65 -20.41
CA GLY A 15 8.64 -4.33 -20.07
C GLY A 15 7.56 -3.27 -19.80
N GLN A 16 6.31 -3.67 -19.58
CA GLN A 16 5.20 -2.75 -19.39
C GLN A 16 5.22 -2.10 -18.01
N ILE A 17 5.11 -0.77 -17.96
CA ILE A 17 4.89 -0.01 -16.74
C ILE A 17 3.38 0.15 -16.56
N THR A 18 2.87 -0.17 -15.39
CA THR A 18 1.43 -0.02 -15.10
C THR A 18 1.22 0.63 -13.73
N LEU A 19 0.46 1.72 -13.71
CA LEU A 19 -0.11 2.32 -12.50
C LEU A 19 -1.61 2.01 -12.48
N ARG A 20 -2.09 1.52 -11.35
CA ARG A 20 -3.49 1.19 -11.13
C ARG A 20 -3.94 1.79 -9.81
N LEU A 21 -5.14 2.42 -9.81
CA LEU A 21 -5.87 2.83 -8.62
C LEU A 21 -7.15 2.01 -8.53
N TYR A 22 -7.52 1.59 -7.32
CA TYR A 22 -8.73 0.79 -7.11
C TYR A 22 -9.19 0.84 -5.65
N GLU A 23 -10.41 0.42 -5.46
CA GLU A 23 -11.04 0.18 -4.17
C GLU A 23 -11.40 -1.29 -4.02
N TRP A 24 -11.69 -1.69 -2.82
CA TRP A 24 -12.12 -3.04 -2.49
C TRP A 24 -13.65 -3.11 -2.47
N ALA A 25 -14.20 -4.22 -2.98
CA ALA A 25 -15.64 -4.41 -3.08
C ALA A 25 -16.29 -4.75 -1.73
N GLU A 26 -15.51 -5.26 -0.80
CA GLU A 26 -15.95 -5.65 0.55
C GLU A 26 -14.81 -5.47 1.56
N PRO A 27 -15.12 -5.25 2.84
CA PRO A 27 -14.11 -5.17 3.88
C PRO A 27 -13.25 -6.44 3.90
N THR A 28 -11.95 -6.27 3.73
CA THR A 28 -11.02 -7.41 3.59
C THR A 28 -9.76 -7.19 4.42
N LEU A 29 -9.46 -8.12 5.31
CA LEU A 29 -8.21 -8.14 6.06
C LEU A 29 -7.10 -8.78 5.21
N SER A 30 -6.09 -8.00 4.87
CA SER A 30 -4.92 -8.44 4.11
C SER A 30 -3.74 -8.71 5.04
N LEU A 31 -3.43 -9.99 5.28
CA LEU A 31 -2.23 -10.39 6.01
C LEU A 31 -0.96 -10.11 5.19
N GLY A 32 0.08 -9.64 5.86
CA GLY A 32 1.42 -9.61 5.27
C GLY A 32 1.96 -11.03 5.06
N TYR A 33 2.88 -11.19 4.10
CA TYR A 33 3.42 -12.49 3.72
C TYR A 33 3.92 -13.33 4.89
N PHE A 34 4.53 -12.71 5.91
CA PHE A 34 5.17 -13.38 7.04
C PHE A 34 4.29 -13.52 8.29
N GLN A 35 3.12 -12.88 8.33
CA GLN A 35 2.22 -12.95 9.49
C GLN A 35 1.59 -14.34 9.62
N LYS A 36 1.36 -14.77 10.85
CA LYS A 36 0.59 -15.99 11.12
C LYS A 36 -0.90 -15.70 10.92
N SER A 37 -1.63 -16.63 10.34
CA SER A 37 -3.09 -16.49 10.18
C SER A 37 -3.83 -16.44 11.51
N ALA A 38 -3.31 -17.13 12.52
CA ALA A 38 -3.83 -17.12 13.89
C ALA A 38 -3.75 -15.73 14.54
N ASP A 39 -2.79 -14.87 14.13
CA ASP A 39 -2.63 -13.50 14.66
C ASP A 39 -3.84 -12.62 14.33
N ARG A 40 -4.75 -13.05 13.43
CA ARG A 40 -6.04 -12.39 13.21
C ARG A 40 -6.82 -12.19 14.51
N ALA A 41 -6.72 -13.12 15.46
CA ALA A 41 -7.39 -13.02 16.76
C ALA A 41 -6.95 -11.82 17.60
N LEU A 42 -5.82 -11.18 17.27
CA LEU A 42 -5.33 -9.97 17.93
C LEU A 42 -6.15 -8.71 17.60
N HIS A 43 -7.02 -8.78 16.56
CA HIS A 43 -7.84 -7.65 16.13
C HIS A 43 -9.30 -8.07 15.98
N SER A 44 -10.06 -7.95 17.06
CA SER A 44 -11.42 -8.44 17.17
C SER A 44 -12.40 -7.78 16.18
N ALA A 45 -12.23 -6.49 15.90
CA ALA A 45 -13.12 -5.76 15.00
C ALA A 45 -13.12 -6.31 13.56
N SER A 46 -12.03 -6.93 13.08
CA SER A 46 -11.93 -7.48 11.72
C SER A 46 -12.20 -8.97 11.61
N LEU A 47 -12.68 -9.64 12.67
CA LEU A 47 -12.85 -11.10 12.67
C LEU A 47 -13.86 -11.59 11.62
N ASP A 48 -14.88 -10.80 11.30
CA ASP A 48 -15.92 -11.16 10.34
C ASP A 48 -15.61 -10.69 8.91
N CYS A 49 -14.52 -9.94 8.70
CA CYS A 49 -14.11 -9.53 7.35
C CYS A 49 -13.58 -10.72 6.53
N ALA A 50 -13.69 -10.64 5.23
CA ALA A 50 -12.93 -11.52 4.34
C ALA A 50 -11.43 -11.43 4.64
N MET A 51 -10.68 -12.51 4.41
CA MET A 51 -9.24 -12.54 4.69
C MET A 51 -8.45 -13.02 3.46
N VAL A 52 -7.37 -12.32 3.17
CA VAL A 52 -6.43 -12.66 2.11
C VAL A 52 -5.00 -12.48 2.60
N ARG A 53 -4.06 -13.19 2.01
CA ARG A 53 -2.63 -12.98 2.25
C ARG A 53 -1.98 -12.36 1.02
N ARG A 54 -1.38 -11.19 1.18
CA ARG A 54 -0.62 -10.56 0.09
C ARG A 54 0.78 -11.18 -0.06
N SER A 55 1.39 -10.98 -1.22
CA SER A 55 2.74 -11.48 -1.50
C SER A 55 3.86 -10.58 -0.97
N SER A 56 3.56 -9.36 -0.52
CA SER A 56 4.49 -8.44 0.14
C SER A 56 4.47 -8.58 1.66
N GLY A 57 5.50 -8.10 2.33
CA GLY A 57 5.61 -8.09 3.79
C GLY A 57 4.77 -7.01 4.47
N GLY A 58 5.09 -6.70 5.72
CA GLY A 58 4.42 -5.72 6.57
C GLY A 58 3.35 -6.31 7.49
N GLY A 59 2.74 -5.47 8.33
CA GLY A 59 1.60 -5.81 9.20
C GLY A 59 0.29 -5.97 8.41
N ALA A 60 -0.77 -6.44 9.06
CA ALA A 60 -2.08 -6.59 8.44
C ALA A 60 -2.65 -5.24 8.02
N ILE A 61 -3.41 -5.22 6.95
CA ILE A 61 -4.13 -4.03 6.46
C ILE A 61 -5.60 -4.41 6.35
N LEU A 62 -6.46 -3.61 6.95
CA LEU A 62 -7.88 -3.68 6.67
C LEU A 62 -8.18 -2.76 5.48
N HIS A 63 -8.63 -3.36 4.41
CA HIS A 63 -9.08 -2.68 3.20
C HIS A 63 -10.60 -2.53 3.25
N ASP A 64 -11.09 -1.29 3.23
CA ASP A 64 -12.52 -0.96 3.21
C ASP A 64 -12.72 0.44 2.61
N ARG A 65 -12.49 1.49 3.40
CA ARG A 65 -12.71 2.89 3.01
C ARG A 65 -11.40 3.59 2.67
N GLU A 66 -10.68 3.02 1.74
CA GLU A 66 -9.36 3.48 1.30
C GLU A 66 -9.28 3.55 -0.22
N LEU A 67 -8.29 4.28 -0.69
CA LEU A 67 -7.84 4.20 -2.07
C LEU A 67 -6.55 3.39 -2.12
N THR A 68 -6.57 2.27 -2.82
CA THR A 68 -5.37 1.45 -3.06
C THR A 68 -4.74 1.82 -4.40
N TYR A 69 -3.41 1.90 -4.43
CA TYR A 69 -2.67 1.99 -5.68
C TYR A 69 -1.70 0.82 -5.84
N SER A 70 -1.37 0.49 -7.07
CA SER A 70 -0.29 -0.42 -7.41
C SER A 70 0.50 0.09 -8.62
N LEU A 71 1.83 0.02 -8.53
CA LEU A 71 2.79 0.40 -9.56
C LEU A 71 3.67 -0.80 -9.87
N SER A 72 3.59 -1.31 -11.09
CA SER A 72 4.42 -2.40 -11.60
C SER A 72 5.47 -1.84 -12.56
N LEU A 73 6.74 -2.15 -12.31
CA LEU A 73 7.89 -1.65 -13.06
C LEU A 73 8.74 -2.82 -13.57
N PRO A 74 9.20 -2.82 -14.83
CA PRO A 74 10.14 -3.80 -15.34
C PRO A 74 11.53 -3.66 -14.68
N GLY A 75 12.29 -4.73 -14.64
CA GLY A 75 13.63 -4.75 -14.05
C GLY A 75 14.63 -3.79 -14.72
N THR A 76 14.38 -3.45 -15.98
CA THR A 76 15.17 -2.46 -16.74
C THR A 76 14.87 -1.01 -16.37
N ASN A 77 13.79 -0.77 -15.62
CA ASN A 77 13.45 0.58 -15.20
C ASN A 77 14.41 1.07 -14.10
N ARG A 78 14.82 2.35 -14.18
CA ARG A 78 15.76 2.97 -13.22
C ARG A 78 15.33 2.85 -11.75
N TRP A 79 14.04 2.79 -11.48
CA TRP A 79 13.49 2.69 -10.13
C TRP A 79 13.54 1.26 -9.57
N SER A 80 13.60 0.23 -10.41
CA SER A 80 13.58 -1.16 -9.96
C SER A 80 14.79 -1.58 -9.14
N SER A 81 15.93 -0.90 -9.32
CA SER A 81 17.14 -1.09 -8.50
C SER A 81 17.22 -0.16 -7.28
N LYS A 82 16.36 0.85 -7.19
CA LYS A 82 16.38 1.94 -6.19
C LYS A 82 15.11 1.90 -5.33
N GLN A 83 14.95 0.86 -4.54
CA GLN A 83 13.70 0.61 -3.80
C GLN A 83 13.34 1.72 -2.81
N ASN A 84 14.31 2.20 -2.04
CA ASN A 84 14.08 3.27 -1.06
C ASN A 84 13.76 4.59 -1.77
N ASP A 85 14.46 4.89 -2.87
CA ASP A 85 14.21 6.09 -3.66
C ASP A 85 12.82 6.04 -4.30
N LEU A 86 12.41 4.86 -4.84
CA LEU A 86 11.06 4.67 -5.38
C LEU A 86 10.00 4.88 -4.31
N TYR A 87 10.19 4.27 -3.14
CA TYR A 87 9.27 4.41 -2.00
C TYR A 87 9.11 5.88 -1.61
N GLY A 88 10.24 6.57 -1.38
CA GLY A 88 10.27 7.97 -1.00
C GLY A 88 9.67 8.89 -2.06
N THR A 89 9.98 8.66 -3.35
CA THR A 89 9.46 9.48 -4.45
C THR A 89 7.95 9.32 -4.61
N VAL A 90 7.43 8.09 -4.56
CA VAL A 90 5.99 7.83 -4.63
C VAL A 90 5.26 8.51 -3.48
N HIS A 91 5.75 8.36 -2.25
CA HIS A 91 5.11 8.96 -1.08
C HIS A 91 5.23 10.49 -1.08
N LYS A 92 6.37 11.03 -1.54
CA LYS A 92 6.51 12.48 -1.72
C LYS A 92 5.50 13.01 -2.73
N SER A 93 5.31 12.33 -3.85
CA SER A 93 4.33 12.73 -4.87
C SER A 93 2.90 12.72 -4.31
N LEU A 94 2.56 11.74 -3.49
CA LEU A 94 1.27 11.68 -2.82
C LEU A 94 1.10 12.82 -1.81
N VAL A 95 2.12 13.11 -1.01
CA VAL A 95 2.12 14.24 -0.07
C VAL A 95 2.00 15.56 -0.80
N ASP A 96 2.75 15.77 -1.88
CA ASP A 96 2.69 17.01 -2.69
C ASP A 96 1.29 17.22 -3.31
N PHE A 97 0.60 16.15 -3.67
CA PHE A 97 -0.79 16.23 -4.13
C PHE A 97 -1.74 16.56 -2.98
N LEU A 98 -1.62 15.88 -1.84
CA LEU A 98 -2.45 16.10 -0.67
C LEU A 98 -2.34 17.55 -0.17
N ASP A 99 -1.12 18.09 -0.10
CA ASP A 99 -0.88 19.46 0.29
C ASP A 99 -1.57 20.48 -0.64
N LYS A 100 -1.47 20.27 -1.96
CA LYS A 100 -2.21 21.08 -2.96
C LYS A 100 -3.73 20.96 -2.84
N SER A 101 -4.21 19.88 -2.28
CA SER A 101 -5.64 19.62 -2.03
C SER A 101 -6.09 20.12 -0.65
N GLY A 102 -5.23 20.84 0.08
CA GLY A 102 -5.54 21.39 1.41
C GLY A 102 -5.34 20.40 2.56
N VAL A 103 -4.73 19.25 2.31
CA VAL A 103 -4.42 18.24 3.33
C VAL A 103 -2.93 18.35 3.70
N ALA A 104 -2.61 18.94 4.84
CA ALA A 104 -1.25 19.19 5.33
C ALA A 104 -0.57 17.87 5.80
N ALA A 105 -0.47 16.91 4.90
CA ALA A 105 0.19 15.62 5.15
C ALA A 105 1.72 15.75 5.02
N ASN A 106 2.45 14.86 5.67
CA ASN A 106 3.90 14.84 5.63
C ASN A 106 4.43 13.40 5.50
N GLN A 107 5.66 13.26 5.01
CA GLN A 107 6.38 12.01 5.17
C GLN A 107 6.90 11.91 6.60
N PHE A 108 6.62 10.79 7.26
CA PHE A 108 7.12 10.52 8.60
C PHE A 108 8.64 10.39 8.57
N ALA A 109 9.31 11.08 9.48
CA ALA A 109 10.74 10.92 9.75
C ALA A 109 10.94 10.72 11.26
N PHE A 110 11.87 9.84 11.63
CA PHE A 110 12.25 9.71 13.03
C PHE A 110 12.95 10.99 13.50
N PRO A 111 12.72 11.43 14.76
CA PRO A 111 13.47 12.53 15.34
C PRO A 111 14.99 12.25 15.28
N GLN A 112 15.79 13.29 14.99
CA GLN A 112 17.24 13.15 14.82
C GLN A 112 17.93 12.58 16.07
N ALA A 113 17.44 12.92 17.25
CA ALA A 113 17.93 12.37 18.52
C ALA A 113 17.79 10.83 18.62
N SER A 114 16.75 10.25 18.02
CA SER A 114 16.53 8.80 17.95
C SER A 114 17.50 8.13 16.98
N LEU A 115 17.89 8.82 15.89
CA LEU A 115 18.86 8.34 14.91
C LEU A 115 20.27 8.30 15.50
N GLU A 116 20.66 9.32 16.28
CA GLU A 116 21.96 9.43 16.95
C GLU A 116 22.11 8.41 18.06
N ALA A 117 21.02 7.98 18.70
CA ALA A 117 21.00 6.93 19.70
C ALA A 117 21.06 5.50 19.11
N GLY A 118 21.11 5.35 17.79
CA GLY A 118 21.08 4.04 17.13
C GLY A 118 19.70 3.37 17.18
N GLU A 119 18.67 4.14 17.53
CA GLU A 119 17.31 3.67 17.76
C GLU A 119 16.52 3.47 16.45
N GLU A 120 17.06 3.80 15.28
CA GLU A 120 16.39 3.61 13.99
C GLU A 120 15.99 2.14 13.75
N ALA A 121 16.87 1.22 14.13
CA ALA A 121 16.57 -0.21 14.11
C ALA A 121 15.70 -0.63 15.29
N ASP A 122 15.68 0.14 16.37
CA ASP A 122 15.04 -0.18 17.62
C ASP A 122 13.65 0.49 17.74
N PHE A 123 13.39 1.60 17.05
CA PHE A 123 12.03 2.16 17.01
C PHE A 123 11.06 1.30 16.20
N SER A 124 11.55 0.55 15.21
CA SER A 124 10.82 -0.61 14.69
C SER A 124 10.83 -1.78 15.70
N ARG A 125 11.74 -1.77 16.69
CA ARG A 125 11.94 -2.79 17.71
C ARG A 125 11.53 -2.35 19.12
N SER A 126 11.73 -1.10 19.54
CA SER A 126 11.75 -0.66 20.93
C SER A 126 10.55 0.12 21.44
N ALA A 127 9.63 0.57 20.60
CA ALA A 127 8.32 0.74 21.17
C ALA A 127 7.88 -0.66 21.60
N ALA A 128 7.98 -0.97 22.89
CA ALA A 128 7.50 -2.22 23.48
C ALA A 128 6.00 -2.49 23.13
N GLY A 129 5.35 -1.56 22.42
CA GLY A 129 4.06 -1.66 21.78
C GLY A 129 4.06 -1.84 20.27
N ASN A 130 5.17 -1.72 19.54
CA ASN A 130 5.12 -1.70 18.07
C ASN A 130 5.19 -3.11 17.43
N ARG A 131 5.70 -4.12 18.13
CA ARG A 131 5.66 -5.52 17.66
C ARG A 131 4.31 -6.18 17.90
N ASP A 132 3.56 -5.74 18.90
CA ASP A 132 2.28 -6.31 19.29
C ASP A 132 1.11 -5.70 18.51
N ARG A 133 1.35 -4.60 17.77
CA ARG A 133 0.33 -3.99 16.93
C ARG A 133 0.15 -4.81 15.67
N PHE A 134 -1.04 -5.36 15.53
CA PHE A 134 -1.38 -6.25 14.43
C PHE A 134 -1.50 -5.51 13.10
N LEU A 135 -2.17 -4.34 13.11
CA LEU A 135 -2.41 -3.55 11.91
C LEU A 135 -1.17 -2.72 11.51
N CYS A 136 -0.91 -2.66 10.21
CA CYS A 136 0.21 -1.91 9.63
C CYS A 136 0.10 -0.41 9.88
N PHE A 137 -1.10 0.14 9.86
CA PHE A 137 -1.36 1.57 10.03
C PHE A 137 -1.21 2.05 11.48
N GLU A 138 -1.18 1.16 12.45
CA GLU A 138 -0.79 1.47 13.82
C GLU A 138 0.73 1.63 14.00
N ARG A 139 1.52 1.16 13.02
CA ARG A 139 2.99 1.23 13.02
C ARG A 139 3.45 2.34 12.10
N ARG A 140 4.59 2.94 12.41
CA ARG A 140 5.22 3.96 11.56
C ARG A 140 6.61 3.53 11.16
N THR A 141 6.95 3.79 9.91
CA THR A 141 8.29 3.63 9.35
C THR A 141 8.66 4.92 8.62
N SER A 142 9.96 5.19 8.50
CA SER A 142 10.42 6.36 7.75
C SER A 142 9.83 6.38 6.34
N GLY A 143 9.32 7.53 5.94
CA GLY A 143 8.66 7.74 4.65
C GLY A 143 7.16 7.40 4.60
N ASP A 144 6.56 6.83 5.65
CA ASP A 144 5.09 6.70 5.73
C ASP A 144 4.40 8.06 5.64
N ILE A 145 3.19 8.10 5.09
CA ILE A 145 2.42 9.35 4.99
C ILE A 145 1.61 9.54 6.27
N VAL A 146 1.81 10.67 6.92
CA VAL A 146 1.12 11.01 8.17
C VAL A 146 0.37 12.33 8.05
N LEU A 147 -0.75 12.42 8.76
CA LEU A 147 -1.53 13.65 8.97
C LEU A 147 -1.69 13.84 10.47
N GLY A 148 -1.01 14.83 11.02
CA GLY A 148 -0.86 14.96 12.46
C GLY A 148 -0.20 13.72 13.06
N GLU A 149 -0.89 13.10 14.03
CA GLU A 149 -0.41 11.89 14.70
C GLU A 149 -0.84 10.58 14.02
N PHE A 150 -1.57 10.65 12.91
CA PHE A 150 -2.13 9.46 12.28
C PHE A 150 -1.39 9.11 11.00
N LYS A 151 -1.06 7.84 10.83
CA LYS A 151 -0.60 7.30 9.57
C LYS A 151 -1.80 7.12 8.65
N ILE A 152 -1.84 7.88 7.56
CA ILE A 152 -2.90 7.83 6.56
C ILE A 152 -2.48 7.13 5.27
N GLY A 153 -1.18 6.89 5.08
CA GLY A 153 -0.68 6.20 3.89
C GLY A 153 0.56 5.36 4.17
N GLY A 154 0.68 4.27 3.46
CA GLY A 154 1.82 3.36 3.53
C GLY A 154 1.87 2.42 2.35
N SER A 155 3.05 1.85 2.08
CA SER A 155 3.28 0.97 0.95
C SER A 155 4.15 -0.22 1.31
N ALA A 156 4.10 -1.23 0.47
CA ALA A 156 5.00 -2.36 0.50
C ALA A 156 5.51 -2.66 -0.90
N GLN A 157 6.68 -3.26 -1.00
CA GLN A 157 7.27 -3.64 -2.26
C GLN A 157 7.44 -5.16 -2.37
N ARG A 158 7.36 -5.66 -3.59
CA ARG A 158 7.62 -7.04 -3.96
C ARG A 158 8.44 -7.09 -5.25
N ARG A 159 9.48 -7.93 -5.27
CA ARG A 159 10.21 -8.27 -6.49
C ARG A 159 9.84 -9.64 -6.99
N LEU A 160 9.68 -9.76 -8.30
CA LEU A 160 9.45 -11.03 -8.98
C LEU A 160 10.12 -10.97 -10.35
N SER A 161 10.99 -11.93 -10.64
CA SER A 161 11.69 -12.06 -11.94
C SER A 161 12.31 -10.74 -12.44
N GLY A 162 12.94 -10.00 -11.53
CA GLY A 162 13.57 -8.70 -11.82
C GLY A 162 12.62 -7.49 -11.81
N ALA A 163 11.32 -7.68 -12.04
CA ALA A 163 10.33 -6.62 -11.95
C ALA A 163 10.00 -6.24 -10.49
N THR A 164 9.53 -5.02 -10.29
CA THR A 164 9.17 -4.47 -8.97
C THR A 164 7.72 -4.04 -8.96
N LEU A 165 6.97 -4.52 -7.96
CA LEU A 165 5.66 -4.01 -7.57
C LEU A 165 5.84 -3.15 -6.32
N GLN A 166 5.32 -1.92 -6.35
CA GLN A 166 5.03 -1.15 -5.15
C GLN A 166 3.53 -0.95 -5.08
N HIS A 167 2.91 -1.32 -3.99
CA HIS A 167 1.50 -1.08 -3.73
C HIS A 167 1.30 -0.48 -2.35
N GLY A 168 0.29 0.35 -2.23
CA GLY A 168 0.00 1.06 -0.99
C GLY A 168 -1.44 1.52 -0.93
N SER A 169 -1.82 2.00 0.24
CA SER A 169 -3.16 2.49 0.54
C SER A 169 -3.09 3.89 1.13
N LEU A 170 -4.09 4.70 0.78
CA LEU A 170 -4.45 5.96 1.44
C LEU A 170 -5.78 5.75 2.14
N LEU A 171 -5.82 5.88 3.46
CA LEU A 171 -7.05 5.81 4.25
C LEU A 171 -7.88 7.08 3.98
N MET A 172 -9.05 6.90 3.37
CA MET A 172 -9.93 8.02 3.04
C MET A 172 -10.89 8.34 4.19
N ASN A 173 -11.54 7.30 4.73
CA ASN A 173 -12.44 7.39 5.87
C ASN A 173 -12.17 6.27 6.87
N ARG A 174 -12.61 6.47 8.09
CA ARG A 174 -12.63 5.45 9.13
C ARG A 174 -13.54 4.29 8.75
N SER A 175 -13.04 3.08 8.91
CA SER A 175 -13.83 1.86 8.78
C SER A 175 -14.42 1.46 10.13
N GLU A 176 -15.64 0.93 10.14
CA GLU A 176 -16.22 0.30 11.34
C GLU A 176 -15.45 -0.94 11.78
N TRP A 177 -14.73 -1.57 10.86
CA TRP A 177 -13.89 -2.75 11.08
C TRP A 177 -12.45 -2.41 11.54
N ALA A 178 -12.11 -1.12 11.61
CA ALA A 178 -10.87 -0.60 12.18
C ALA A 178 -11.12 0.82 12.71
N PRO A 179 -11.93 0.95 13.76
CA PRO A 179 -12.38 2.26 14.28
C PRO A 179 -11.25 3.12 14.86
N GLU A 180 -10.12 2.53 15.18
CA GLU A 180 -8.91 3.20 15.67
C GLU A 180 -8.09 3.90 14.57
N LEU A 181 -8.37 3.61 13.28
CA LEU A 181 -7.64 4.16 12.14
C LEU A 181 -8.49 5.22 11.43
N PRO A 182 -8.29 6.52 11.71
CA PRO A 182 -8.97 7.56 10.96
C PRO A 182 -8.39 7.67 9.54
N GLY A 183 -9.25 8.04 8.59
CA GLY A 183 -8.84 8.42 7.25
C GLY A 183 -8.74 9.95 7.09
N ILE A 184 -8.40 10.40 5.91
CA ILE A 184 -8.18 11.81 5.57
C ILE A 184 -9.40 12.65 5.91
N THR A 185 -10.60 12.23 5.51
CA THR A 185 -11.83 13.01 5.69
C THR A 185 -12.38 12.99 7.11
N ASP A 186 -11.86 12.12 8.00
CA ASP A 186 -12.15 12.18 9.42
C ASP A 186 -11.30 13.24 10.14
N LEU A 187 -10.19 13.66 9.52
CA LEU A 187 -9.19 14.54 10.11
C LEU A 187 -9.25 15.96 9.55
N VAL A 188 -9.65 16.11 8.29
CA VAL A 188 -9.77 17.39 7.60
C VAL A 188 -11.00 17.38 6.69
N ASP A 189 -11.62 18.57 6.59
CA ASP A 189 -12.71 18.79 5.64
C ASP A 189 -12.11 19.08 4.27
N ILE A 190 -12.34 18.20 3.30
CA ILE A 190 -11.91 18.35 1.91
C ILE A 190 -13.11 18.26 0.99
N ASP A 191 -13.28 19.26 0.13
CA ASP A 191 -14.31 19.31 -0.89
C ASP A 191 -13.67 19.06 -2.27
N ILE A 192 -13.41 17.78 -2.56
CA ILE A 192 -12.86 17.34 -3.84
C ILE A 192 -13.62 16.11 -4.33
N ALA A 193 -14.07 16.14 -5.56
CA ALA A 193 -14.73 14.98 -6.15
C ALA A 193 -13.76 13.79 -6.25
N LYS A 194 -14.24 12.59 -5.95
CA LYS A 194 -13.43 11.36 -5.96
C LYS A 194 -12.65 11.16 -7.27
N SER A 195 -13.30 11.42 -8.42
CA SER A 195 -12.62 11.31 -9.72
C SER A 195 -11.48 12.31 -9.86
N GLU A 196 -11.67 13.55 -9.42
CA GLU A 196 -10.64 14.59 -9.43
C GLU A 196 -9.48 14.22 -8.49
N PHE A 197 -9.78 13.66 -7.30
CA PHE A 197 -8.79 13.17 -6.37
C PHE A 197 -7.94 12.04 -6.99
N MET A 198 -8.57 11.07 -7.66
CA MET A 198 -7.87 9.99 -8.34
C MET A 198 -7.00 10.50 -9.50
N ASP A 199 -7.51 11.41 -10.32
CA ASP A 199 -6.76 12.01 -11.43
C ASP A 199 -5.57 12.85 -10.94
N GLY A 200 -5.75 13.55 -9.83
CA GLY A 200 -4.68 14.29 -9.16
C GLY A 200 -3.55 13.38 -8.66
N ILE A 201 -3.89 12.26 -8.03
CA ILE A 201 -2.92 11.23 -7.62
C ILE A 201 -2.16 10.68 -8.83
N ILE A 202 -2.87 10.30 -9.90
CA ILE A 202 -2.25 9.77 -11.13
C ILE A 202 -1.27 10.78 -11.70
N SER A 203 -1.70 12.05 -11.82
CA SER A 203 -0.89 13.14 -12.37
C SER A 203 0.34 13.41 -11.53
N SER A 204 0.20 13.43 -10.21
CA SER A 204 1.31 13.67 -9.28
C SER A 204 2.33 12.53 -9.29
N LEU A 205 1.87 11.28 -9.30
CA LEU A 205 2.75 10.11 -9.42
C LEU A 205 3.48 10.08 -10.77
N ALA A 206 2.77 10.37 -11.86
CA ALA A 206 3.38 10.45 -13.20
C ALA A 206 4.48 11.50 -13.26
N ALA A 207 4.22 12.69 -12.74
CA ALA A 207 5.20 13.78 -12.68
C ALA A 207 6.42 13.43 -11.82
N GLY A 208 6.19 12.95 -10.60
CA GLY A 208 7.28 12.62 -9.66
C GLY A 208 8.18 11.48 -10.16
N LEU A 209 7.61 10.51 -10.86
CA LEU A 209 8.36 9.39 -11.45
C LEU A 209 8.89 9.68 -12.86
N SER A 210 8.52 10.81 -13.45
CA SER A 210 8.83 11.20 -14.84
C SER A 210 8.27 10.19 -15.85
N PHE A 211 7.01 9.77 -15.66
CA PHE A 211 6.30 8.88 -16.57
C PHE A 211 5.28 9.66 -17.41
N SER A 212 5.10 9.24 -18.66
CA SER A 212 3.94 9.61 -19.46
C SER A 212 2.94 8.44 -19.42
N LEU A 213 1.79 8.66 -18.83
CA LEU A 213 0.76 7.63 -18.64
C LEU A 213 -0.35 7.77 -19.68
N LYS A 214 -0.88 6.62 -20.10
CA LYS A 214 -2.07 6.52 -20.96
C LYS A 214 -3.06 5.59 -20.28
N THR A 215 -4.30 6.04 -20.14
CA THR A 215 -5.39 5.19 -19.64
C THR A 215 -5.67 4.05 -20.62
N THR A 216 -5.77 2.84 -20.08
CA THR A 216 -6.06 1.62 -20.85
C THR A 216 -6.82 0.61 -20.01
N SER A 217 -7.47 -0.34 -20.67
CA SER A 217 -8.05 -1.51 -20.01
C SER A 217 -7.02 -2.63 -19.88
N LEU A 218 -7.29 -3.57 -18.99
CA LEU A 218 -6.52 -4.82 -18.94
C LEU A 218 -6.69 -5.59 -20.25
N SER A 219 -5.60 -6.12 -20.79
CA SER A 219 -5.67 -7.04 -21.93
C SER A 219 -6.29 -8.37 -21.51
N ASP A 220 -6.76 -9.16 -22.48
CA ASP A 220 -7.34 -10.47 -22.19
C ASP A 220 -6.28 -11.43 -21.61
N GLU A 221 -5.04 -11.32 -22.04
CA GLU A 221 -3.91 -12.04 -21.42
C GLU A 221 -3.74 -11.67 -19.94
N GLN A 222 -3.79 -10.37 -19.60
CA GLN A 222 -3.67 -9.92 -18.21
C GLN A 222 -4.84 -10.39 -17.36
N LYS A 223 -6.07 -10.38 -17.90
CA LYS A 223 -7.26 -10.92 -17.23
C LYS A 223 -7.14 -12.41 -16.98
N ASN A 224 -6.77 -13.19 -17.99
CA ASN A 224 -6.60 -14.63 -17.88
C ASN A 224 -5.48 -14.97 -16.86
N ASN A 225 -4.34 -14.27 -16.90
CA ASN A 225 -3.29 -14.45 -15.92
C ASN A 225 -3.76 -14.12 -14.49
N ALA A 226 -4.55 -13.05 -14.34
CA ALA A 226 -5.12 -12.69 -13.04
C ALA A 226 -6.08 -13.76 -12.51
N GLU A 227 -6.90 -14.36 -13.37
CA GLU A 227 -7.81 -15.44 -13.01
C GLU A 227 -7.06 -16.70 -12.57
N ILE A 228 -6.04 -17.12 -13.32
CA ILE A 228 -5.17 -18.23 -12.94
C ILE A 228 -4.53 -17.98 -11.57
N ILE A 229 -3.92 -16.80 -11.39
CA ILE A 229 -3.28 -16.42 -10.12
C ILE A 229 -4.30 -16.36 -8.98
N PHE A 230 -5.52 -15.93 -9.25
CA PHE A 230 -6.58 -15.95 -8.24
C PHE A 230 -6.90 -17.37 -7.80
N ASN A 231 -7.17 -18.26 -8.74
CA ASN A 231 -7.55 -19.65 -8.46
C ASN A 231 -6.44 -20.44 -7.75
N GLU A 232 -5.19 -20.27 -8.19
CA GLU A 232 -4.04 -20.98 -7.62
C GLU A 232 -3.57 -20.40 -6.28
N LYS A 233 -3.82 -19.12 -6.03
CA LYS A 233 -3.18 -18.42 -4.91
C LYS A 233 -4.18 -17.62 -4.08
N TYR A 234 -4.67 -16.47 -4.56
CA TYR A 234 -5.39 -15.51 -3.72
C TYR A 234 -6.81 -15.94 -3.36
N GLY A 235 -7.47 -16.74 -4.17
CA GLY A 235 -8.73 -17.42 -3.86
C GLY A 235 -8.58 -18.73 -3.08
N ASN A 236 -7.33 -19.12 -2.74
CA ASN A 236 -7.05 -20.39 -2.11
C ASN A 236 -6.74 -20.23 -0.61
N THR A 237 -7.51 -20.91 0.24
CA THR A 237 -7.33 -20.88 1.70
C THR A 237 -5.97 -21.44 2.14
N VAL A 238 -5.41 -22.41 1.41
CA VAL A 238 -4.07 -22.95 1.68
C VAL A 238 -3.00 -21.85 1.58
N TRP A 239 -3.12 -20.96 0.59
CA TRP A 239 -2.23 -19.80 0.52
C TRP A 239 -2.48 -18.81 1.65
N THR A 240 -3.73 -18.47 1.93
CA THR A 240 -4.09 -17.49 2.96
C THR A 240 -3.66 -17.95 4.34
N CYS A 241 -3.82 -19.22 4.65
CA CYS A 241 -3.55 -19.83 5.97
C CYS A 241 -2.19 -20.54 6.06
N LYS A 242 -1.29 -20.38 5.11
CA LYS A 242 -0.02 -21.12 5.01
C LYS A 242 0.96 -20.93 6.17
N ARG A 243 0.68 -20.00 7.07
CA ARG A 243 1.49 -19.68 8.27
C ARG A 243 0.61 -19.54 9.49
#